data_9a4e8d9cca919438d084e5476ef9dfd6
#
_entry.id   9a4e8d9cca919438d084e5476ef9dfd6
#
_cell.length_a   1.000
_cell.length_b   1.000
_cell.length_c   1.000
_cell.angle_alpha   90.00
_cell.angle_beta   90.00
_cell.angle_gamma   90.00
#
_symmetry.space_group_name_H-M   'P 1'
#
loop_
_entity.id
_entity.type
_entity.pdbx_description
1 polymer ?
#
loop_
_entity_poly.entity_id
_entity_poly.type
_entity_poly.pdbx_seq_one_letter_code
_entity_poly.pdbx_strand_id
1 'polypeptide(L)'
;MASNRKVIITCASTGSIHTPTMSPHLPLTPEDIADQSIAAAEAGAAILHLHARDPKDGRPTPDPDVFMQFLRPIREQCDAVINITTGGGHGMSLDERLAAPLRIQPEMTSLNMGSMNFGLFPMLARYDEFRYEWERAHLENS
;
A
#
# COMPACT_ATOMS: atom_id res chain seq x y z
N MET A 1 22.75 21.95 23.63
CA MET A 1 22.38 22.36 22.26
C MET A 1 21.53 21.25 21.64
N ALA A 2 20.26 21.50 21.33
CA ALA A 2 19.42 20.52 20.66
C ALA A 2 20.02 20.31 19.27
N SER A 3 20.38 19.06 18.95
CA SER A 3 20.84 18.67 17.62
C SER A 3 19.67 18.89 16.64
N ASN A 4 19.84 19.81 15.71
CA ASN A 4 18.86 20.08 14.64
C ASN A 4 18.92 18.94 13.60
N ARG A 5 18.59 17.71 14.02
CA ARG A 5 18.54 16.55 13.14
C ARG A 5 17.25 16.58 12.34
N LYS A 6 17.38 16.65 11.04
CA LYS A 6 16.26 16.46 10.12
C LYS A 6 15.81 14.99 10.17
N VAL A 7 14.52 14.78 10.21
CA VAL A 7 13.90 13.45 10.17
C VAL A 7 13.10 13.33 8.87
N ILE A 8 13.25 12.22 8.18
CA ILE A 8 12.44 11.90 7.00
C ILE A 8 11.21 11.12 7.49
N ILE A 9 10.03 11.63 7.17
CA ILE A 9 8.76 10.97 7.49
C ILE A 9 8.26 10.27 6.22
N THR A 10 8.06 8.96 6.31
CA THR A 10 7.42 8.16 5.26
C THR A 10 6.01 7.80 5.72
N CYS A 11 5.00 8.10 4.91
CA CYS A 11 3.63 7.69 5.14
C CYS A 11 3.25 6.56 4.20
N ALA A 12 2.64 5.50 4.75
CA ALA A 12 2.00 4.43 4.01
C ALA A 12 0.48 4.54 4.23
N SER A 13 -0.24 5.16 3.30
CA SER A 13 -1.69 5.39 3.40
C SER A 13 -2.49 4.08 3.38
N THR A 14 -1.99 3.07 2.69
CA THR A 14 -2.51 1.70 2.70
C THR A 14 -1.37 0.69 2.65
N GLY A 15 -1.66 -0.58 2.73
CA GLY A 15 -0.69 -1.68 2.66
C GLY A 15 -1.35 -2.93 2.08
N SER A 16 -0.69 -4.08 2.16
CA SER A 16 -1.22 -5.36 1.68
C SER A 16 -1.74 -6.28 2.81
N ILE A 17 -1.47 -5.94 4.06
CA ILE A 17 -1.83 -6.79 5.22
C ILE A 17 -3.27 -6.57 5.66
N HIS A 18 -3.65 -5.29 5.82
CA HIS A 18 -4.99 -4.94 6.30
C HIS A 18 -6.05 -5.25 5.24
N THR A 19 -7.17 -5.79 5.71
CA THR A 19 -8.34 -6.09 4.88
C THR A 19 -9.47 -5.11 5.15
N PRO A 20 -10.45 -4.96 4.24
CA PRO A 20 -11.57 -4.03 4.41
C PRO A 20 -12.39 -4.22 5.69
N THR A 21 -12.47 -5.45 6.20
CA THR A 21 -13.14 -5.74 7.49
C THR A 21 -12.40 -5.16 8.69
N MET A 22 -11.07 -5.01 8.61
CA MET A 22 -10.24 -4.57 9.74
C MET A 22 -10.39 -3.10 10.08
N SER A 23 -10.72 -2.26 9.09
CA SER A 23 -10.87 -0.82 9.31
C SER A 23 -11.81 -0.18 8.29
N PRO A 24 -12.81 0.59 8.74
CA PRO A 24 -13.64 1.39 7.84
C PRO A 24 -12.89 2.58 7.20
N HIS A 25 -11.70 2.90 7.70
CA HIS A 25 -10.85 4.00 7.22
C HIS A 25 -9.76 3.55 6.27
N LEU A 26 -9.70 2.25 5.93
CA LEU A 26 -8.74 1.74 4.96
C LEU A 26 -9.08 2.29 3.57
N PRO A 27 -8.18 3.05 2.92
CA PRO A 27 -8.45 3.54 1.58
C PRO A 27 -8.42 2.38 0.59
N LEU A 28 -9.51 2.22 -0.16
CA LEU A 28 -9.70 1.10 -1.09
C LEU A 28 -9.69 1.55 -2.54
N THR A 29 -10.28 2.71 -2.82
CA THR A 29 -10.35 3.24 -4.19
C THR A 29 -9.10 4.05 -4.53
N PRO A 30 -8.78 4.21 -5.83
CA PRO A 30 -7.71 5.12 -6.24
C PRO A 30 -7.88 6.55 -5.73
N GLU A 31 -9.12 7.05 -5.67
CA GLU A 31 -9.44 8.38 -5.11
C GLU A 31 -9.09 8.46 -3.64
N ASP A 32 -9.56 7.50 -2.82
CA ASP A 32 -9.24 7.47 -1.38
C ASP A 32 -7.73 7.41 -1.13
N ILE A 33 -7.00 6.61 -1.95
CA ILE A 33 -5.55 6.46 -1.84
C ILE A 33 -4.86 7.79 -2.20
N ALA A 34 -5.31 8.47 -3.24
CA ALA A 34 -4.78 9.76 -3.64
C ALA A 34 -5.00 10.81 -2.56
N ASP A 35 -6.25 10.98 -2.11
CA ASP A 35 -6.64 12.00 -1.14
C ASP A 35 -5.88 11.85 0.19
N GLN A 36 -5.82 10.62 0.73
CA GLN A 36 -5.08 10.37 1.96
C GLN A 36 -3.57 10.56 1.79
N SER A 37 -3.01 10.24 0.63
CA SER A 37 -1.60 10.44 0.34
C SER A 37 -1.25 11.91 0.22
N ILE A 38 -2.08 12.71 -0.47
CA ILE A 38 -1.92 14.16 -0.60
C ILE A 38 -2.02 14.82 0.78
N ALA A 39 -3.05 14.47 1.57
CA ALA A 39 -3.19 14.98 2.92
C ALA A 39 -2.00 14.63 3.83
N ALA A 40 -1.41 13.44 3.67
CA ALA A 40 -0.20 13.05 4.39
C ALA A 40 1.01 13.89 3.98
N ALA A 41 1.18 14.20 2.69
CA ALA A 41 2.24 15.08 2.20
C ALA A 41 2.07 16.50 2.73
N GLU A 42 0.86 17.05 2.72
CA GLU A 42 0.52 18.36 3.30
C GLU A 42 0.82 18.41 4.81
N ALA A 43 0.61 17.29 5.52
CA ALA A 43 0.96 17.16 6.93
C ALA A 43 2.46 16.98 7.20
N GLY A 44 3.30 16.89 6.15
CA GLY A 44 4.76 16.85 6.23
C GLY A 44 5.42 15.51 5.93
N ALA A 45 4.71 14.55 5.36
CA ALA A 45 5.34 13.34 4.84
C ALA A 45 6.22 13.67 3.63
N ALA A 46 7.50 13.31 3.71
CA ALA A 46 8.46 13.51 2.62
C ALA A 46 8.45 12.38 1.60
N ILE A 47 8.01 11.20 2.01
CA ILE A 47 7.92 10.00 1.17
C ILE A 47 6.53 9.39 1.33
N LEU A 48 5.92 9.02 0.21
CA LEU A 48 4.66 8.28 0.16
C LEU A 48 4.94 6.85 -0.29
N HIS A 49 4.76 5.88 0.64
CA HIS A 49 4.89 4.46 0.32
C HIS A 49 3.54 3.89 -0.08
N LEU A 50 3.42 3.51 -1.35
CA LEU A 50 2.14 3.28 -2.00
C LEU A 50 1.93 1.82 -2.39
N HIS A 51 0.73 1.34 -2.09
CA HIS A 51 0.16 0.08 -2.54
C HIS A 51 -1.10 0.36 -3.35
N ALA A 52 -1.43 -0.53 -4.30
CA ALA A 52 -2.70 -0.47 -5.01
C ALA A 52 -3.66 -1.54 -4.49
N ARG A 53 -4.95 -1.25 -4.61
CA ARG A 53 -6.04 -2.16 -4.29
C ARG A 53 -7.02 -2.22 -5.44
N ASP A 54 -7.57 -3.40 -5.70
CA ASP A 54 -8.66 -3.56 -6.67
C ASP A 54 -9.87 -2.74 -6.17
N PRO A 55 -10.34 -1.77 -6.93
CA PRO A 55 -11.44 -0.91 -6.50
C PRO A 55 -12.77 -1.64 -6.32
N LYS A 56 -12.90 -2.88 -6.81
CA LYS A 56 -14.13 -3.69 -6.68
C LYS A 56 -14.28 -4.31 -5.29
N ASP A 57 -13.19 -4.80 -4.72
CA ASP A 57 -13.25 -5.57 -3.47
C ASP A 57 -12.15 -5.22 -2.46
N GLY A 58 -11.29 -4.26 -2.79
CA GLY A 58 -10.21 -3.79 -1.90
C GLY A 58 -9.04 -4.76 -1.76
N ARG A 59 -8.97 -5.82 -2.58
CA ARG A 59 -7.84 -6.76 -2.58
C ARG A 59 -6.57 -6.07 -3.03
N PRO A 60 -5.41 -6.34 -2.40
CA PRO A 60 -4.13 -5.86 -2.91
C PRO A 60 -3.91 -6.30 -4.37
N THR A 61 -3.51 -5.38 -5.23
CA THR A 61 -3.27 -5.67 -6.66
C THR A 61 -1.92 -5.13 -7.11
N PRO A 62 -1.18 -5.88 -7.98
CA PRO A 62 0.05 -5.41 -8.60
C PRO A 62 -0.19 -4.61 -9.90
N ASP A 63 -1.44 -4.43 -10.30
CA ASP A 63 -1.81 -3.85 -11.60
C ASP A 63 -1.29 -2.41 -11.77
N PRO A 64 -0.36 -2.15 -12.71
CA PRO A 64 0.16 -0.81 -12.96
C PRO A 64 -0.90 0.20 -13.38
N ASP A 65 -1.99 -0.23 -14.03
CA ASP A 65 -3.06 0.67 -14.45
C ASP A 65 -3.86 1.21 -13.26
N VAL A 66 -4.01 0.41 -12.20
CA VAL A 66 -4.60 0.87 -10.95
C VAL A 66 -3.67 1.86 -10.24
N PHE A 67 -2.36 1.60 -10.20
CA PHE A 67 -1.38 2.56 -9.67
C PHE A 67 -1.44 3.92 -10.38
N MET A 68 -1.54 3.92 -11.70
CA MET A 68 -1.58 5.16 -12.49
C MET A 68 -2.80 6.03 -12.18
N GLN A 69 -3.91 5.46 -11.73
CA GLN A 69 -5.12 6.21 -11.40
C GLN A 69 -4.93 7.17 -10.21
N PHE A 70 -4.16 6.76 -9.19
CA PHE A 70 -3.90 7.62 -8.03
C PHE A 70 -2.54 8.33 -8.07
N LEU A 71 -1.56 7.80 -8.79
CA LEU A 71 -0.24 8.44 -8.89
C LEU A 71 -0.28 9.76 -9.63
N ARG A 72 -1.13 9.87 -10.66
CA ARG A 72 -1.26 11.10 -11.42
C ARG A 72 -1.73 12.28 -10.55
N PRO A 73 -2.87 12.22 -9.85
CA PRO A 73 -3.30 13.31 -8.98
C PRO A 73 -2.33 13.59 -7.83
N ILE A 74 -1.63 12.58 -7.29
CA ILE A 74 -0.60 12.80 -6.27
C ILE A 74 0.54 13.65 -6.82
N ARG A 75 1.09 13.30 -7.99
CA ARG A 75 2.19 14.06 -8.64
C ARG A 75 1.81 15.48 -9.05
N GLU A 76 0.55 15.71 -9.35
CA GLU A 76 0.04 17.03 -9.72
C GLU A 76 -0.14 17.95 -8.50
N GLN A 77 -0.26 17.41 -7.29
CA GLN A 77 -0.64 18.16 -6.10
C GLN A 77 0.41 18.18 -4.99
N CYS A 78 1.46 17.36 -5.03
CA CYS A 78 2.53 17.42 -4.04
C CYS A 78 3.90 17.00 -4.60
N ASP A 79 4.96 17.44 -3.91
CA ASP A 79 6.36 17.15 -4.24
C ASP A 79 6.94 15.99 -3.42
N ALA A 80 6.11 15.22 -2.74
CA ALA A 80 6.58 14.07 -1.96
C ALA A 80 7.17 12.99 -2.85
N VAL A 81 8.25 12.36 -2.41
CA VAL A 81 8.90 11.25 -3.13
C VAL A 81 7.95 10.06 -3.22
N ILE A 82 7.73 9.57 -4.43
CA ILE A 82 6.91 8.39 -4.68
C ILE A 82 7.74 7.12 -4.48
N ASN A 83 7.30 6.28 -3.53
CA ASN A 83 7.85 4.96 -3.26
C ASN A 83 6.78 3.91 -3.56
N ILE A 84 6.96 3.13 -4.63
CA ILE A 84 6.06 2.01 -4.97
C ILE A 84 6.53 0.74 -4.28
N THR A 85 5.60 0.04 -3.65
CA THR A 85 5.88 -1.27 -3.04
C THR A 85 6.30 -2.32 -4.06
N THR A 86 7.26 -3.17 -3.68
CA THR A 86 7.55 -4.44 -4.33
C THR A 86 7.19 -5.64 -3.43
N GLY A 87 6.63 -5.36 -2.25
CA GLY A 87 6.22 -6.38 -1.29
C GLY A 87 5.06 -7.24 -1.79
N GLY A 88 4.17 -6.64 -2.58
CA GLY A 88 3.02 -7.33 -3.14
C GLY A 88 2.07 -7.88 -2.08
N GLY A 89 1.22 -8.81 -2.49
CA GLY A 89 0.36 -9.61 -1.63
C GLY A 89 0.76 -11.09 -1.66
N HIS A 90 0.09 -11.90 -0.85
CA HIS A 90 0.31 -13.35 -0.87
C HIS A 90 0.04 -13.95 -2.25
N GLY A 91 0.90 -14.87 -2.66
CA GLY A 91 0.77 -15.59 -3.92
C GLY A 91 1.23 -14.83 -5.17
N MET A 92 1.63 -13.58 -5.06
CA MET A 92 2.16 -12.83 -6.19
C MET A 92 3.57 -13.31 -6.56
N SER A 93 3.77 -13.58 -7.84
CA SER A 93 5.09 -13.87 -8.42
C SER A 93 6.02 -12.65 -8.37
N LEU A 94 7.31 -12.86 -8.61
CA LEU A 94 8.28 -11.76 -8.69
C LEU A 94 7.95 -10.79 -9.83
N ASP A 95 7.54 -11.31 -10.99
CA ASP A 95 7.18 -10.49 -12.15
C ASP A 95 5.97 -9.60 -11.86
N GLU A 96 4.95 -10.13 -11.20
CA GLU A 96 3.81 -9.34 -10.76
C GLU A 96 4.21 -8.24 -9.78
N ARG A 97 5.05 -8.53 -8.79
CA ARG A 97 5.54 -7.53 -7.82
C ARG A 97 6.35 -6.41 -8.47
N LEU A 98 7.05 -6.70 -9.55
CA LEU A 98 7.88 -5.74 -10.27
C LEU A 98 7.15 -5.03 -11.41
N ALA A 99 5.95 -5.47 -11.80
CA ALA A 99 5.21 -4.92 -12.93
C ALA A 99 4.99 -3.41 -12.82
N ALA A 100 4.49 -2.93 -11.68
CA ALA A 100 4.24 -1.51 -11.45
C ALA A 100 5.55 -0.70 -11.40
N PRO A 101 6.58 -1.03 -10.59
CA PRO A 101 7.85 -0.33 -10.59
C PRO A 101 8.55 -0.23 -11.94
N LEU A 102 8.58 -1.32 -12.69
CA LEU A 102 9.25 -1.36 -14.01
C LEU A 102 8.53 -0.49 -15.05
N ARG A 103 7.21 -0.45 -15.03
CA ARG A 103 6.42 0.35 -15.96
C ARG A 103 6.38 1.82 -15.60
N ILE A 104 6.29 2.14 -14.30
CA ILE A 104 6.04 3.50 -13.80
C ILE A 104 7.35 4.27 -13.57
N GLN A 105 8.43 3.56 -13.22
CA GLN A 105 9.74 4.12 -12.89
C GLN A 105 9.67 5.24 -11.84
N PRO A 106 9.18 4.93 -10.62
CA PRO A 106 9.12 5.90 -9.53
C PRO A 106 10.51 6.30 -9.04
N GLU A 107 10.61 7.35 -8.22
CA GLU A 107 11.88 7.75 -7.58
C GLU A 107 12.42 6.69 -6.62
N MET A 108 11.54 5.92 -5.98
CA MET A 108 11.91 4.86 -5.05
C MET A 108 11.03 3.62 -5.23
N THR A 109 11.61 2.47 -4.90
CA THR A 109 10.88 1.22 -4.67
C THR A 109 11.32 0.61 -3.37
N SER A 110 10.48 -0.19 -2.73
CA SER A 110 10.90 -0.99 -1.58
C SER A 110 11.81 -2.14 -2.03
N LEU A 111 12.74 -2.53 -1.16
CA LEU A 111 13.57 -3.73 -1.34
C LEU A 111 13.43 -4.60 -0.08
N ASN A 112 12.72 -5.71 -0.21
CA ASN A 112 12.58 -6.69 0.86
C ASN A 112 13.66 -7.76 0.71
N MET A 113 14.60 -7.78 1.67
CA MET A 113 15.70 -8.73 1.70
C MET A 113 15.33 -9.97 2.51
N GLY A 114 15.47 -11.14 1.89
CA GLY A 114 15.20 -12.43 2.55
C GLY A 114 13.73 -12.86 2.50
N SER A 115 13.38 -13.84 3.33
CA SER A 115 12.03 -14.38 3.39
C SER A 115 11.06 -13.41 4.05
N MET A 116 9.86 -13.32 3.49
CA MET A 116 8.75 -12.57 4.08
C MET A 116 7.81 -13.58 4.75
N ASN A 117 8.02 -13.78 6.03
CA ASN A 117 7.21 -14.73 6.83
C ASN A 117 6.19 -13.94 7.64
N PHE A 118 4.98 -13.81 7.11
CA PHE A 118 3.86 -13.23 7.82
C PHE A 118 2.95 -14.36 8.33
N GLY A 119 2.53 -14.26 9.56
CA GLY A 119 1.53 -15.14 10.14
C GLY A 119 0.31 -14.34 10.53
N LEU A 120 -0.64 -14.14 9.61
CA LEU A 120 -1.85 -13.35 9.85
C LEU A 120 -3.03 -14.19 10.32
N PHE A 121 -2.93 -15.52 10.25
CA PHE A 121 -3.97 -16.43 10.66
C PHE A 121 -4.51 -16.23 12.11
N PRO A 122 -3.73 -15.73 13.11
CA PRO A 122 -4.30 -15.44 14.42
C PRO A 122 -5.35 -14.33 14.40
N MET A 123 -5.37 -13.50 13.35
CA MET A 123 -6.37 -12.44 13.21
C MET A 123 -7.76 -12.97 12.85
N LEU A 124 -7.86 -14.20 12.34
CA LEU A 124 -9.15 -14.87 12.07
C LEU A 124 -10.03 -14.93 13.31
N ALA A 125 -9.43 -15.15 14.49
CA ALA A 125 -10.17 -15.24 15.76
C ALA A 125 -10.81 -13.90 16.19
N ARG A 126 -10.52 -12.80 15.52
CA ARG A 126 -11.04 -11.46 15.85
C ARG A 126 -12.28 -11.07 15.07
N TYR A 127 -12.62 -11.83 14.01
CA TYR A 127 -13.69 -11.49 13.09
C TYR A 127 -14.58 -12.70 12.83
N ASP A 128 -15.86 -12.60 13.17
CA ASP A 128 -16.86 -13.64 12.89
C ASP A 128 -17.28 -13.61 11.42
N GLU A 129 -17.37 -12.41 10.84
CA GLU A 129 -17.80 -12.19 9.47
C GLU A 129 -16.77 -11.32 8.72
N PHE A 130 -16.65 -11.53 7.42
CA PHE A 130 -15.81 -10.78 6.52
C PHE A 130 -16.66 -10.08 5.45
N ARG A 131 -16.27 -8.87 5.08
CA ARG A 131 -16.95 -8.09 4.06
C ARG A 131 -16.85 -8.75 2.67
N TYR A 132 -15.71 -9.41 2.41
CA TYR A 132 -15.44 -10.13 1.16
C TYR A 132 -14.88 -11.52 1.46
N GLU A 133 -15.25 -12.52 0.65
CA GLU A 133 -14.79 -13.92 0.83
C GLU A 133 -13.26 -14.08 0.78
N TRP A 134 -12.59 -13.26 -0.05
CA TRP A 134 -11.14 -13.33 -0.19
C TRP A 134 -10.37 -12.98 1.10
N GLU A 135 -10.96 -12.19 1.99
CA GLU A 135 -10.28 -11.74 3.22
C GLU A 135 -9.93 -12.90 4.14
N ARG A 136 -10.87 -13.84 4.30
CA ARG A 136 -10.62 -15.06 5.09
C ARG A 136 -9.46 -15.86 4.51
N ALA A 137 -9.52 -16.17 3.21
CA ALA A 137 -8.46 -16.92 2.53
C ALA A 137 -7.09 -16.21 2.57
N HIS A 138 -7.08 -14.88 2.52
CA HIS A 138 -5.87 -14.06 2.65
C HIS A 138 -5.21 -14.21 4.02
N LEU A 139 -6.00 -14.29 5.10
CA LEU A 139 -5.48 -14.50 6.45
C LEU A 139 -5.07 -15.94 6.69
N GLU A 140 -5.81 -16.92 6.18
CA GLU A 140 -5.53 -18.35 6.36
C GLU A 140 -4.23 -18.78 5.68
N ASN A 141 -3.91 -18.20 4.53
CA ASN A 141 -2.75 -18.55 3.70
C ASN A 141 -1.50 -17.69 3.98
N SER A 142 -1.51 -16.93 5.04
CA SER A 142 -0.38 -16.07 5.43
C SER A 142 0.66 -16.78 6.28
#